data_c214be00a66ddc31efe833240101bda8
#
_entry.id   c214be00a66ddc31efe833240101bda8
#
_cell.length_a   1.000
_cell.length_b   1.000
_cell.length_c   1.000
_cell.angle_alpha   90.00
_cell.angle_beta   90.00
_cell.angle_gamma   90.00
#
_symmetry.space_group_name_H-M   'P 1'
#
loop_
_entity.id
_entity.type
_entity.pdbx_description
1 polymer ?
#
loop_
_entity_poly.entity_id
_entity_poly.type
_entity_poly.pdbx_seq_one_letter_code
_entity_poly.pdbx_strand_id
1 'polypeptide(L)'
;QSVLEVIYDQKLQLNAKNVGQYLQDGVGSLMRSNPIIADVRGSGLFIGVEMMVDEKRPATEQVSDLMEFALSKGVLLSCDGPDNNVLKIKPPLVITKSDVDLLLNVMSDWLVKK
;
A
#
# COMPACT_ATOMS: atom_id res chain seq x y z
N GLN A 1 -31.73 -5.31 -9.24
CA GLN A 1 -30.90 -5.82 -8.16
C GLN A 1 -31.76 -6.26 -6.98
N SER A 2 -31.33 -7.33 -6.34
CA SER A 2 -31.98 -7.78 -5.13
C SER A 2 -31.50 -6.97 -3.91
N VAL A 3 -32.32 -6.97 -2.86
CA VAL A 3 -31.94 -6.30 -1.59
C VAL A 3 -30.70 -6.93 -1.00
N LEU A 4 -30.52 -8.25 -1.17
CA LEU A 4 -29.34 -8.95 -0.65
C LEU A 4 -28.06 -8.49 -1.33
N GLU A 5 -28.08 -8.23 -2.63
CA GLU A 5 -26.92 -7.72 -3.36
C GLU A 5 -26.49 -6.35 -2.87
N VAL A 6 -27.46 -5.46 -2.61
CA VAL A 6 -27.18 -4.12 -2.10
C VAL A 6 -26.52 -4.20 -0.72
N ILE A 7 -27.04 -5.06 0.17
CA ILE A 7 -26.48 -5.22 1.52
C ILE A 7 -25.07 -5.80 1.45
N TYR A 8 -24.85 -6.77 0.57
CA TYR A 8 -23.54 -7.40 0.38
C TYR A 8 -22.51 -6.37 -0.10
N ASP A 9 -22.86 -5.54 -1.10
CA ASP A 9 -21.98 -4.50 -1.61
C ASP A 9 -21.62 -3.47 -0.54
N GLN A 10 -22.59 -3.08 0.29
CA GLN A 10 -22.34 -2.13 1.38
C GLN A 10 -21.36 -2.71 2.41
N LYS A 11 -21.48 -3.98 2.74
CA LYS A 11 -20.55 -4.64 3.67
C LYS A 11 -19.14 -4.72 3.09
N LEU A 12 -19.01 -5.02 1.80
CA LEU A 12 -17.70 -5.05 1.13
C LEU A 12 -17.07 -3.67 1.09
N GLN A 13 -17.85 -2.63 0.81
CA GLN A 13 -17.35 -1.26 0.78
C GLN A 13 -16.90 -0.81 2.17
N LEU A 14 -17.66 -1.16 3.21
CA LEU A 14 -17.29 -0.83 4.58
C LEU A 14 -16.01 -1.56 4.99
N ASN A 15 -15.88 -2.83 4.63
CA ASN A 15 -14.67 -3.61 4.88
C ASN A 15 -13.46 -2.95 4.20
N ALA A 16 -13.58 -2.60 2.92
CA ALA A 16 -12.50 -1.94 2.17
C ALA A 16 -12.10 -0.61 2.83
N LYS A 17 -13.09 0.17 3.30
CA LYS A 17 -12.82 1.43 3.98
C LYS A 17 -12.07 1.22 5.29
N ASN A 18 -12.52 0.28 6.11
CA ASN A 18 -11.93 0.02 7.43
C ASN A 18 -10.53 -0.60 7.31
N VAL A 19 -10.38 -1.59 6.46
CA VAL A 19 -9.09 -2.26 6.24
C VAL A 19 -8.13 -1.33 5.50
N GLY A 20 -8.64 -0.54 4.55
CA GLY A 20 -7.85 0.48 3.86
C GLY A 20 -7.29 1.53 4.82
N GLN A 21 -8.09 1.97 5.79
CA GLN A 21 -7.63 2.90 6.81
C GLN A 21 -6.57 2.27 7.70
N TYR A 22 -6.75 1.00 8.07
CA TYR A 22 -5.77 0.26 8.84
C TYR A 22 -4.43 0.16 8.08
N LEU A 23 -4.50 -0.12 6.79
CA LEU A 23 -3.31 -0.18 5.93
C LEU A 23 -2.64 1.20 5.84
N GLN A 24 -3.41 2.25 5.61
CA GLN A 24 -2.88 3.61 5.51
C GLN A 24 -2.20 4.05 6.81
N ASP A 25 -2.79 3.73 7.94
CA ASP A 25 -2.21 4.02 9.26
C ASP A 25 -0.90 3.26 9.47
N GLY A 26 -0.86 1.99 9.05
CA GLY A 26 0.35 1.17 9.14
C GLY A 26 1.49 1.71 8.28
N VAL A 27 1.20 2.08 7.04
CA VAL A 27 2.22 2.68 6.16
C VAL A 27 2.65 4.05 6.70
N GLY A 28 1.72 4.83 7.26
CA GLY A 28 2.04 6.10 7.91
C GLY A 28 3.01 5.93 9.08
N SER A 29 2.86 4.85 9.86
CA SER A 29 3.81 4.50 10.90
C SER A 29 5.21 4.19 10.34
N LEU A 30 5.28 3.46 9.24
CA LEU A 30 6.54 3.19 8.56
C LEU A 30 7.19 4.47 8.05
N MET A 31 6.39 5.42 7.58
CA MET A 31 6.87 6.72 7.09
C MET A 31 7.62 7.48 8.19
N ARG A 32 7.14 7.41 9.41
CA ARG A 32 7.76 8.13 10.54
C ARG A 32 9.17 7.63 10.83
N SER A 33 9.45 6.36 10.58
CA SER A 33 10.74 5.74 10.86
C SER A 33 11.63 5.62 9.63
N ASN A 34 11.11 5.90 8.44
CA ASN A 34 11.82 5.67 7.18
C ASN A 34 11.63 6.86 6.24
N PRO A 35 12.59 7.82 6.22
CA PRO A 35 12.47 9.03 5.41
C PRO A 35 12.30 8.80 3.91
N ILE A 36 12.65 7.61 3.40
CA ILE A 36 12.46 7.30 1.98
C ILE A 36 10.96 7.34 1.59
N ILE A 37 10.06 7.10 2.56
CA ILE A 37 8.62 7.26 2.34
C ILE A 37 8.30 8.73 2.56
N ALA A 38 8.12 9.46 1.45
CA ALA A 38 7.93 10.91 1.49
C ALA A 38 6.49 11.31 1.78
N ASP A 39 5.51 10.51 1.30
CA ASP A 39 4.10 10.83 1.48
C ASP A 39 3.26 9.57 1.33
N VAL A 40 2.14 9.54 2.05
CA VAL A 40 1.16 8.46 1.96
C VAL A 40 -0.20 9.10 1.70
N ARG A 41 -0.80 8.76 0.55
CA ARG A 41 -2.09 9.28 0.14
C ARG A 41 -3.04 8.12 -0.08
N GLY A 42 -4.29 8.28 0.32
CA GLY A 42 -5.25 7.20 0.15
C GLY A 42 -6.67 7.71 -0.06
N SER A 43 -7.42 6.93 -0.78
CA SER A 43 -8.88 6.96 -0.79
C SER A 43 -9.31 5.54 -0.49
N GLY A 44 -10.52 5.29 -0.06
CA GLY A 44 -10.93 3.96 0.38
C GLY A 44 -10.59 2.78 -0.55
N LEU A 45 -10.23 3.04 -1.81
CA LEU A 45 -10.00 2.00 -2.81
C LEU A 45 -8.52 1.78 -3.16
N PHE A 46 -7.65 2.72 -2.87
CA PHE A 46 -6.23 2.53 -3.12
C PHE A 46 -5.39 3.48 -2.26
N ILE A 47 -4.12 3.13 -2.12
CA ILE A 47 -3.15 3.90 -1.36
C ILE A 47 -1.93 4.11 -2.25
N GLY A 48 -1.49 5.37 -2.36
CA GLY A 48 -0.26 5.74 -3.04
C GLY A 48 0.81 6.08 -2.02
N VAL A 49 1.97 5.47 -2.15
CA VAL A 49 3.12 5.70 -1.27
C VAL A 49 4.22 6.33 -2.10
N GLU A 50 4.38 7.65 -2.00
CA GLU A 50 5.43 8.35 -2.73
C GLU A 50 6.76 8.15 -2.04
N MET A 51 7.77 7.70 -2.79
CA MET A 51 9.10 7.41 -2.26
C MET A 51 10.14 8.30 -2.92
N MET A 52 11.00 8.89 -2.10
CA MET A 52 12.05 9.80 -2.54
C MET A 52 13.37 9.41 -1.87
N VAL A 53 14.45 9.45 -2.63
CA VAL A 53 15.79 9.25 -2.07
C VAL A 53 16.19 10.47 -1.23
N ASP A 54 15.89 11.66 -1.75
CA ASP A 54 16.07 12.92 -1.03
C ASP A 54 15.03 13.92 -1.57
N GLU A 55 15.16 15.19 -1.21
CA GLU A 55 14.17 16.23 -1.58
C GLU A 55 14.00 16.40 -3.09
N LYS A 56 14.98 15.99 -3.90
CA LYS A 56 15.01 16.23 -5.34
C LYS A 56 15.00 14.97 -6.19
N ARG A 57 15.31 13.80 -5.61
CA ARG A 57 15.48 12.56 -6.38
C ARG A 57 14.38 11.55 -6.05
N PRO A 58 13.54 11.19 -7.03
CA PRO A 58 12.56 10.13 -6.82
C PRO A 58 13.24 8.77 -6.64
N ALA A 59 12.66 7.93 -5.79
CA ALA A 59 13.18 6.61 -5.47
C ALA A 59 12.70 5.55 -6.47
N THR A 60 12.87 5.81 -7.76
CA THR A 60 12.37 4.95 -8.84
C THR A 60 12.94 3.53 -8.76
N GLU A 61 14.25 3.42 -8.60
CA GLU A 61 14.92 2.12 -8.52
C GLU A 61 14.54 1.38 -7.26
N GLN A 62 14.40 2.11 -6.15
CA GLN A 62 14.02 1.54 -4.87
C GLN A 62 12.59 1.00 -4.89
N VAL A 63 11.66 1.70 -5.53
CA VAL A 63 10.29 1.21 -5.69
C VAL A 63 10.29 -0.07 -6.53
N SER A 64 11.04 -0.11 -7.61
CA SER A 64 11.17 -1.31 -8.45
C SER A 64 11.71 -2.48 -7.64
N ASP A 65 12.74 -2.25 -6.85
CA ASP A 65 13.35 -3.27 -5.99
C ASP A 65 12.35 -3.79 -4.95
N LEU A 66 11.59 -2.88 -4.34
CA LEU A 66 10.56 -3.25 -3.38
C LEU A 66 9.47 -4.11 -4.03
N MET A 67 9.05 -3.75 -5.25
CA MET A 67 8.04 -4.53 -5.97
C MET A 67 8.54 -5.96 -6.25
N GLU A 68 9.79 -6.11 -6.65
CA GLU A 68 10.39 -7.44 -6.89
C GLU A 68 10.49 -8.23 -5.58
N PHE A 69 10.92 -7.59 -4.50
CA PHE A 69 11.01 -8.23 -3.19
C PHE A 69 9.63 -8.69 -2.73
N ALA A 70 8.61 -7.83 -2.86
CA ALA A 70 7.24 -8.17 -2.49
C ALA A 70 6.73 -9.35 -3.30
N LEU A 71 7.00 -9.37 -4.61
CA LEU A 71 6.58 -10.46 -5.47
C LEU A 71 7.20 -11.79 -5.04
N SER A 72 8.46 -11.76 -4.60
CA SER A 72 9.13 -12.96 -4.08
C SER A 72 8.47 -13.49 -2.81
N LYS A 73 7.72 -12.65 -2.11
CA LYS A 73 6.95 -13.01 -0.91
C LYS A 73 5.47 -13.26 -1.20
N GLY A 74 5.09 -13.30 -2.48
CA GLY A 74 3.71 -13.54 -2.89
C GLY A 74 2.80 -12.31 -2.88
N VAL A 75 3.38 -11.11 -2.84
CA VAL A 75 2.62 -9.85 -2.83
C VAL A 75 2.86 -9.11 -4.15
N LEU A 76 1.79 -8.83 -4.89
CA LEU A 76 1.86 -8.10 -6.15
C LEU A 76 1.56 -6.63 -5.91
N LEU A 77 2.53 -5.77 -6.22
CA LEU A 77 2.40 -4.32 -6.11
C LEU A 77 2.67 -3.68 -7.48
N SER A 78 2.18 -2.46 -7.67
CA SER A 78 2.44 -1.70 -8.88
C SER A 78 2.97 -0.31 -8.52
N CYS A 79 3.42 0.43 -9.52
CA CYS A 79 3.90 1.80 -9.32
C CYS A 79 3.19 2.73 -10.29
N ASP A 80 3.24 4.03 -9.99
CA ASP A 80 2.55 5.06 -10.75
C ASP A 80 3.35 6.36 -10.65
N GLY A 81 2.85 7.41 -11.31
CA GLY A 81 3.48 8.71 -11.32
C GLY A 81 4.49 8.86 -12.45
N PRO A 82 4.91 10.11 -12.75
CA PRO A 82 5.82 10.38 -13.87
C PRO A 82 7.20 9.74 -13.72
N ASP A 83 7.65 9.50 -12.49
CA ASP A 83 8.96 8.89 -12.20
C ASP A 83 8.84 7.46 -11.71
N ASN A 84 7.66 6.85 -11.77
CA ASN A 84 7.38 5.50 -11.26
C ASN A 84 7.85 5.30 -9.82
N ASN A 85 7.78 6.36 -9.01
CA ASN A 85 8.23 6.34 -7.62
C ASN A 85 7.08 6.33 -6.61
N VAL A 86 5.85 6.21 -7.09
CA VAL A 86 4.66 6.08 -6.23
C VAL A 86 4.24 4.61 -6.22
N LEU A 87 4.44 3.96 -5.09
CA LEU A 87 3.99 2.59 -4.90
C LEU A 87 2.47 2.60 -4.79
N LYS A 88 1.79 1.84 -5.62
CA LYS A 88 0.34 1.81 -5.68
C LYS A 88 -0.18 0.52 -5.09
N ILE A 89 -0.96 0.64 -4.03
CA ILE A 89 -1.55 -0.50 -3.33
C ILE A 89 -3.06 -0.45 -3.55
N LYS A 90 -3.59 -1.45 -4.28
CA LYS A 90 -5.02 -1.58 -4.54
C LYS A 90 -5.54 -2.82 -3.82
N PRO A 91 -5.98 -2.69 -2.57
CA PRO A 91 -6.50 -3.86 -1.87
C PRO A 91 -7.83 -4.32 -2.50
N PRO A 92 -8.05 -5.62 -2.67
CA PRO A 92 -9.36 -6.11 -3.07
C PRO A 92 -10.41 -5.83 -2.00
N LEU A 93 -11.68 -5.80 -2.37
CA LEU A 93 -12.78 -5.52 -1.43
C LEU A 93 -12.85 -6.53 -0.29
N VAL A 94 -12.34 -7.74 -0.50
CA VAL A 94 -12.37 -8.80 0.51
C VAL A 94 -11.09 -8.90 1.34
N ILE A 95 -10.20 -7.90 1.24
CA ILE A 95 -8.94 -7.92 1.98
C ILE A 95 -9.19 -7.95 3.49
N THR A 96 -8.34 -8.69 4.21
CA THR A 96 -8.43 -8.79 5.67
C THR A 96 -7.25 -8.07 6.33
N LYS A 97 -7.36 -7.87 7.65
CA LYS A 97 -6.24 -7.29 8.42
C LYS A 97 -5.00 -8.18 8.36
N SER A 98 -5.18 -9.50 8.29
CA SER A 98 -4.05 -10.43 8.13
C SER A 98 -3.30 -10.19 6.83
N ASP A 99 -4.02 -9.93 5.74
CA ASP A 99 -3.40 -9.61 4.45
C ASP A 99 -2.62 -8.30 4.53
N VAL A 100 -3.17 -7.29 5.22
CA VAL A 100 -2.49 -6.02 5.44
C VAL A 100 -1.24 -6.21 6.29
N ASP A 101 -1.33 -7.01 7.34
CA ASP A 101 -0.18 -7.30 8.20
C ASP A 101 0.95 -7.95 7.41
N LEU A 102 0.62 -8.87 6.49
CA LEU A 102 1.61 -9.49 5.62
C LEU A 102 2.30 -8.42 4.75
N LEU A 103 1.53 -7.55 4.13
CA LEU A 103 2.08 -6.47 3.31
C LEU A 103 2.98 -5.54 4.12
N LEU A 104 2.52 -5.13 5.31
CA LEU A 104 3.31 -4.23 6.17
C LEU A 104 4.60 -4.91 6.64
N ASN A 105 4.57 -6.20 6.93
CA ASN A 105 5.76 -6.96 7.30
C ASN A 105 6.75 -7.04 6.13
N VAL A 106 6.26 -7.27 4.92
CA VAL A 106 7.10 -7.30 3.71
C VAL A 106 7.78 -5.95 3.51
N MET A 107 7.02 -4.85 3.61
CA MET A 107 7.58 -3.50 3.48
C MET A 107 8.61 -3.20 4.57
N SER A 108 8.29 -3.56 5.81
CA SER A 108 9.18 -3.35 6.95
C SER A 108 10.48 -4.12 6.79
N ASP A 109 10.41 -5.38 6.36
CA ASP A 109 11.59 -6.20 6.12
C ASP A 109 12.48 -5.61 5.03
N TRP A 110 11.87 -5.11 3.95
CA TRP A 110 12.61 -4.45 2.89
C TRP A 110 13.30 -3.18 3.38
N LEU A 111 12.59 -2.37 4.17
CA LEU A 111 13.12 -1.11 4.70
C LEU A 111 14.30 -1.34 5.66
N VAL A 112 14.26 -2.41 6.44
CA VAL A 112 15.35 -2.76 7.35
C VAL A 112 16.62 -3.12 6.58
N LYS A 113 16.49 -3.75 5.42
CA LYS A 113 17.63 -4.13 4.59
C LYS A 113 18.28 -2.95 3.85
N LYS A 114 17.62 -1.82 3.85
CA LYS A 114 18.13 -0.59 3.23
C LYS A 114 18.67 0.36 4.29
#